data_98d3487cb54df980bc247289ea8b8f45
#
_entry.id   98d3487cb54df980bc247289ea8b8f45
#
_cell.length_a   1.000
_cell.length_b   1.000
_cell.length_c   1.000
_cell.angle_alpha   90.00
_cell.angle_beta   90.00
_cell.angle_gamma   90.00
#
_symmetry.space_group_name_H-M   'P 1'
#
loop_
_entity.id
_entity.type
_entity.pdbx_description
1 polymer ?
#
loop_
_entity_poly.entity_id
_entity_poly.type
_entity_poly.pdbx_seq_one_letter_code
_entity_poly.pdbx_strand_id
1 'polypeptide(L)'
;MATPTIDTSFIEEFESGVHMAYQRQGSKLRGTIRTANGVKNKTTFQKIGKGFATTKARHGNVAPMNLDHTNVSVTLEDYFAGEWVDDLDQLRINHDEMLVAQQSGAYALGRKTDELILAAMDTTTNTLNETTNGITLPWAFSLMEAFGNNDVPDDGQRYCVVGWENWSQLMDIDEFSRAEYIGTENLPFANSITAKQWLGFTWFPFSGLDEAGSGNVDRKCFAWHSSAVGHAIGSDVSSNMQYHNDKDAYFVLNKMQMNA
;
A
#
# COMPACT_ATOMS: atom_id res chain seq x y z
N MET A 1 57.36 38.26 10.41
CA MET A 1 57.11 36.92 10.88
C MET A 1 55.82 36.52 10.26
N ALA A 2 55.85 35.58 9.31
CA ALA A 2 54.63 35.03 8.72
C ALA A 2 53.99 34.10 9.77
N THR A 3 52.76 34.35 10.10
CA THR A 3 51.92 33.43 10.90
C THR A 3 51.76 32.15 10.10
N PRO A 4 52.11 30.97 10.66
CA PRO A 4 51.83 29.73 9.97
C PRO A 4 50.31 29.54 9.94
N THR A 5 49.72 29.68 8.79
CA THR A 5 48.34 29.27 8.53
C THR A 5 48.31 27.75 8.51
N ILE A 6 47.92 27.16 9.61
CA ILE A 6 47.45 25.77 9.67
C ILE A 6 46.04 25.80 9.09
N ASP A 7 45.96 25.97 7.79
CA ASP A 7 44.68 26.39 7.22
C ASP A 7 44.03 25.36 6.32
N THR A 8 44.54 24.16 6.21
CA THR A 8 43.98 23.23 5.22
C THR A 8 44.08 21.75 5.59
N SER A 9 44.33 21.41 6.84
CA SER A 9 44.25 20.02 7.27
C SER A 9 43.12 19.76 8.26
N PHE A 10 42.04 20.54 8.17
CA PHE A 10 40.81 20.12 8.82
C PHE A 10 40.23 18.96 8.01
N ILE A 11 40.39 17.78 8.55
CA ILE A 11 39.62 16.64 8.14
C ILE A 11 38.18 16.99 8.54
N GLU A 12 37.32 17.23 7.56
CA GLU A 12 35.87 17.27 7.79
C GLU A 12 35.50 15.90 8.32
N GLU A 13 35.18 15.81 9.59
CA GLU A 13 34.57 14.61 10.15
C GLU A 13 33.15 14.56 9.63
N PHE A 14 32.91 13.74 8.60
CA PHE A 14 31.58 13.43 8.16
C PHE A 14 30.93 12.47 9.15
N GLU A 15 29.69 12.79 9.52
CA GLU A 15 28.87 11.89 10.32
C GLU A 15 28.71 10.57 9.57
N SER A 16 29.03 9.43 10.21
CA SER A 16 28.99 8.12 9.59
C SER A 16 27.57 7.62 9.34
N GLY A 17 26.55 8.38 9.72
CA GLY A 17 25.14 8.07 9.53
C GLY A 17 24.59 8.72 8.27
N VAL A 18 24.15 7.90 7.29
CA VAL A 18 23.43 8.41 6.13
C VAL A 18 21.99 8.67 6.49
N HIS A 19 21.56 9.93 6.39
CA HIS A 19 20.17 10.30 6.48
C HIS A 19 19.52 10.18 5.10
N MET A 20 18.88 9.03 4.82
CA MET A 20 18.10 8.88 3.60
C MET A 20 16.94 9.88 3.59
N ALA A 21 16.66 10.46 2.43
CA ALA A 21 15.51 11.33 2.26
C ALA A 21 14.22 10.63 2.74
N TYR A 22 13.31 11.38 3.37
CA TYR A 22 12.05 10.81 3.82
C TYR A 22 11.30 10.18 2.66
N GLN A 23 11.12 8.88 2.74
CA GLN A 23 10.42 8.11 1.74
C GLN A 23 9.56 7.04 2.41
N ARG A 24 8.54 6.60 1.70
CA ARG A 24 7.67 5.52 2.17
C ARG A 24 8.45 4.20 2.20
N GLN A 25 8.55 3.62 3.37
CA GLN A 25 9.29 2.38 3.61
C GLN A 25 8.38 1.16 3.40
N GLY A 26 8.75 0.31 2.44
CA GLY A 26 8.03 -0.92 2.17
C GLY A 26 6.61 -0.72 1.63
N SER A 27 5.84 -1.81 1.58
CA SER A 27 4.42 -1.80 1.23
C SER A 27 3.57 -1.68 2.49
N LYS A 28 2.57 -0.77 2.48
CA LYS A 28 1.58 -0.62 3.54
C LYS A 28 0.28 -1.35 3.25
N LEU A 29 -0.04 -1.58 1.98
CA LEU A 29 -1.31 -2.16 1.55
C LEU A 29 -1.26 -3.68 1.49
N ARG A 30 -0.08 -4.30 1.30
CA ARG A 30 0.09 -5.76 1.18
C ARG A 30 -0.53 -6.56 2.34
N GLY A 31 -0.48 -6.03 3.56
CA GLY A 31 -1.06 -6.68 4.75
C GLY A 31 -2.58 -6.62 4.85
N THR A 32 -3.24 -5.80 4.03
CA THR A 32 -4.70 -5.56 4.07
C THR A 32 -5.48 -6.32 2.99
N ILE A 33 -4.80 -7.11 2.18
CA ILE A 33 -5.36 -7.80 1.02
C ILE A 33 -4.99 -9.28 1.02
N ARG A 34 -5.67 -10.06 0.17
CA ARG A 34 -5.38 -11.48 -0.01
C ARG A 34 -4.11 -11.65 -0.86
N THR A 35 -3.09 -12.33 -0.32
CA THR A 35 -1.84 -12.62 -1.04
C THR A 35 -1.72 -14.09 -1.41
N ALA A 36 -1.27 -14.36 -2.64
CA ALA A 36 -0.88 -15.68 -3.11
C ALA A 36 0.64 -15.71 -3.31
N ASN A 37 1.35 -16.52 -2.53
CA ASN A 37 2.80 -16.62 -2.57
C ASN A 37 3.27 -17.84 -3.38
N GLY A 38 4.49 -17.79 -3.93
CA GLY A 38 5.10 -18.90 -4.64
C GLY A 38 4.48 -19.20 -6.01
N VAL A 39 3.87 -18.20 -6.61
CA VAL A 39 3.28 -18.30 -7.95
C VAL A 39 4.40 -18.33 -9.00
N LYS A 40 4.35 -19.24 -9.98
CA LYS A 40 5.41 -19.34 -11.01
C LYS A 40 5.24 -18.37 -12.17
N ASN A 41 4.02 -18.18 -12.66
CA ASN A 41 3.75 -17.30 -13.80
C ASN A 41 2.36 -16.65 -13.68
N LYS A 42 1.34 -17.43 -13.35
CA LYS A 42 -0.04 -16.98 -13.31
C LYS A 42 -0.77 -17.64 -12.15
N THR A 43 -1.60 -16.87 -11.45
CA THR A 43 -2.52 -17.41 -10.47
C THR A 43 -3.95 -17.00 -10.79
N THR A 44 -4.91 -17.74 -10.25
CA THR A 44 -6.33 -17.50 -10.50
C THR A 44 -7.04 -17.41 -9.15
N PHE A 45 -7.71 -16.30 -8.92
CA PHE A 45 -8.59 -16.11 -7.78
C PHE A 45 -10.03 -16.46 -8.21
N GLN A 46 -10.62 -17.43 -7.52
CA GLN A 46 -11.98 -17.88 -7.81
C GLN A 46 -13.00 -17.03 -7.05
N LYS A 47 -14.05 -16.63 -7.76
CA LYS A 47 -15.23 -15.96 -7.21
C LYS A 47 -16.46 -16.83 -7.49
N ILE A 48 -17.25 -17.10 -6.45
CA ILE A 48 -18.48 -17.86 -6.54
C ILE A 48 -19.65 -16.89 -6.35
N GLY A 49 -20.62 -16.95 -7.25
CA GLY A 49 -21.83 -16.14 -7.20
C GLY A 49 -22.77 -16.51 -6.06
N LYS A 50 -23.78 -15.68 -5.81
CA LYS A 50 -24.81 -15.94 -4.81
C LYS A 50 -25.80 -16.98 -5.35
N GLY A 51 -26.11 -17.99 -4.53
CA GLY A 51 -27.16 -18.96 -4.83
C GLY A 51 -28.42 -18.69 -4.01
N PHE A 52 -29.57 -19.14 -4.55
CA PHE A 52 -30.85 -18.99 -3.88
C PHE A 52 -31.46 -20.36 -3.56
N ALA A 53 -32.01 -20.48 -2.36
CA ALA A 53 -32.75 -21.67 -1.98
C ALA A 53 -34.10 -21.73 -2.73
N THR A 54 -34.45 -22.92 -3.19
CA THR A 54 -35.74 -23.19 -3.87
C THR A 54 -36.61 -24.13 -3.05
N THR A 55 -37.90 -23.99 -3.19
CA THR A 55 -38.87 -24.92 -2.60
C THR A 55 -39.25 -26.01 -3.57
N LYS A 56 -39.56 -27.20 -3.06
CA LYS A 56 -40.11 -28.30 -3.87
C LYS A 56 -41.44 -28.78 -3.32
N ALA A 57 -42.29 -29.31 -4.18
CA ALA A 57 -43.49 -30.02 -3.77
C ALA A 57 -43.14 -31.39 -3.15
N ARG A 58 -44.06 -31.97 -2.36
CA ARG A 58 -43.89 -33.31 -1.81
C ARG A 58 -43.67 -34.29 -2.95
N HIS A 59 -42.62 -35.11 -2.92
CA HIS A 59 -42.17 -36.04 -3.96
C HIS A 59 -41.70 -35.38 -5.28
N GLY A 60 -41.57 -34.04 -5.36
CA GLY A 60 -41.03 -33.35 -6.54
C GLY A 60 -39.49 -33.38 -6.57
N ASN A 61 -38.92 -33.05 -7.71
CA ASN A 61 -37.49 -32.91 -7.89
C ASN A 61 -36.96 -31.63 -7.22
N VAL A 62 -35.73 -31.67 -6.66
CA VAL A 62 -35.04 -30.50 -6.17
C VAL A 62 -34.38 -29.77 -7.35
N ALA A 63 -34.66 -28.49 -7.54
CA ALA A 63 -33.97 -27.69 -8.54
C ALA A 63 -32.54 -27.41 -8.08
N PRO A 64 -31.51 -27.63 -8.92
CA PRO A 64 -30.12 -27.28 -8.58
C PRO A 64 -29.95 -25.77 -8.48
N MET A 65 -29.09 -25.33 -7.57
CA MET A 65 -28.85 -23.89 -7.30
C MET A 65 -28.02 -23.22 -8.38
N ASN A 66 -27.29 -24.00 -9.21
CA ASN A 66 -26.45 -23.52 -10.33
C ASN A 66 -25.66 -22.27 -10.00
N LEU A 67 -24.61 -22.41 -9.15
CA LEU A 67 -23.72 -21.30 -8.76
C LEU A 67 -22.86 -20.89 -9.94
N ASP A 68 -22.79 -19.57 -10.18
CA ASP A 68 -21.88 -19.03 -11.16
C ASP A 68 -20.46 -19.01 -10.58
N HIS A 69 -19.54 -19.64 -11.29
CA HIS A 69 -18.11 -19.62 -10.98
C HIS A 69 -17.37 -18.70 -11.95
N THR A 70 -16.78 -17.64 -11.43
CA THR A 70 -15.93 -16.73 -12.20
C THR A 70 -14.50 -16.77 -11.71
N ASN A 71 -13.56 -16.70 -12.65
CA ASN A 71 -12.14 -16.74 -12.37
C ASN A 71 -11.51 -15.41 -12.76
N VAL A 72 -10.84 -14.77 -11.81
CA VAL A 72 -9.99 -13.60 -12.05
C VAL A 72 -8.54 -14.05 -12.03
N SER A 73 -7.84 -13.88 -13.13
CA SER A 73 -6.46 -14.34 -13.26
C SER A 73 -5.49 -13.18 -13.27
N VAL A 74 -4.38 -13.34 -12.55
CA VAL A 74 -3.26 -12.39 -12.45
C VAL A 74 -2.03 -13.05 -13.03
N THR A 75 -1.36 -12.38 -13.99
CA THR A 75 -0.08 -12.80 -14.56
C THR A 75 1.03 -12.00 -13.89
N LEU A 76 2.08 -12.65 -13.45
CA LEU A 76 3.21 -12.01 -12.78
C LEU A 76 4.04 -11.20 -13.76
N GLU A 77 4.61 -10.10 -13.26
CA GLU A 77 5.57 -9.25 -13.93
C GLU A 77 6.83 -9.11 -13.08
N ASP A 78 7.98 -8.93 -13.75
CA ASP A 78 9.26 -8.80 -13.10
C ASP A 78 9.62 -7.32 -12.92
N TYR A 79 9.86 -6.92 -11.67
CA TYR A 79 10.25 -5.56 -11.30
C TYR A 79 11.68 -5.54 -10.78
N PHE A 80 12.44 -4.55 -11.24
CA PHE A 80 13.84 -4.38 -10.92
C PHE A 80 14.11 -2.96 -10.42
N ALA A 81 14.91 -2.85 -9.37
CA ALA A 81 15.46 -1.59 -8.89
C ALA A 81 16.98 -1.77 -8.75
N GLY A 82 17.73 -1.17 -9.68
CA GLY A 82 19.19 -1.32 -9.74
C GLY A 82 19.88 0.03 -9.65
N GLU A 83 21.03 0.06 -8.95
CA GLU A 83 21.89 1.22 -8.77
C GLU A 83 23.33 0.84 -9.01
N TRP A 84 24.11 1.75 -9.61
CA TRP A 84 25.57 1.62 -9.78
C TRP A 84 26.28 2.35 -8.65
N VAL A 85 27.23 1.68 -8.02
CA VAL A 85 28.12 2.25 -7.01
C VAL A 85 29.55 2.13 -7.53
N ASP A 86 30.17 3.25 -7.82
CA ASP A 86 31.55 3.32 -8.31
C ASP A 86 32.53 2.98 -7.18
N ASP A 87 33.55 2.18 -7.48
CA ASP A 87 34.54 1.72 -6.49
C ASP A 87 35.35 2.88 -5.91
N LEU A 88 35.71 3.87 -6.76
CA LEU A 88 36.46 5.04 -6.32
C LEU A 88 35.61 6.00 -5.49
N ASP A 89 34.32 6.08 -5.73
CA ASP A 89 33.41 6.91 -4.94
C ASP A 89 33.19 6.29 -3.56
N GLN A 90 33.14 4.96 -3.46
CA GLN A 90 33.05 4.28 -2.16
C GLN A 90 34.25 4.56 -1.26
N LEU A 91 35.46 4.75 -1.83
CA LEU A 91 36.65 5.12 -1.07
C LEU A 91 36.62 6.56 -0.54
N ARG A 92 35.80 7.43 -1.14
CA ARG A 92 35.68 8.84 -0.75
C ARG A 92 34.55 9.07 0.26
N ILE A 93 33.61 8.13 0.33
CA ILE A 93 32.42 8.21 1.18
C ILE A 93 32.71 7.48 2.50
N ASN A 94 32.27 8.03 3.60
CA ASN A 94 32.48 7.47 4.94
C ASN A 94 31.35 6.53 5.41
N HIS A 95 30.52 6.04 4.47
CA HIS A 95 29.41 5.12 4.74
C HIS A 95 29.30 4.03 3.66
N ASP A 96 28.56 2.97 3.93
CA ASP A 96 28.35 1.86 3.02
C ASP A 96 27.24 2.19 2.01
N GLU A 97 27.62 2.74 0.86
CA GLU A 97 26.70 3.12 -0.23
C GLU A 97 25.97 1.90 -0.82
N MET A 98 26.59 0.72 -0.80
CA MET A 98 25.96 -0.50 -1.28
C MET A 98 24.76 -0.89 -0.42
N LEU A 99 24.88 -0.73 0.90
CA LEU A 99 23.77 -0.97 1.82
C LEU A 99 22.63 0.03 1.63
N VAL A 100 22.98 1.30 1.42
CA VAL A 100 22.00 2.38 1.14
C VAL A 100 21.24 2.11 -0.15
N ALA A 101 21.95 1.75 -1.24
CA ALA A 101 21.36 1.39 -2.52
C ALA A 101 20.43 0.17 -2.40
N GLN A 102 20.85 -0.85 -1.64
CA GLN A 102 20.03 -2.02 -1.37
C GLN A 102 18.72 -1.66 -0.65
N GLN A 103 18.79 -0.86 0.40
CA GLN A 103 17.62 -0.45 1.16
C GLN A 103 16.67 0.42 0.33
N SER A 104 17.23 1.38 -0.41
CA SER A 104 16.45 2.26 -1.30
C SER A 104 15.72 1.48 -2.39
N GLY A 105 16.39 0.50 -2.99
CA GLY A 105 15.79 -0.39 -3.99
C GLY A 105 14.67 -1.26 -3.42
N ALA A 106 14.84 -1.80 -2.21
CA ALA A 106 13.80 -2.55 -1.53
C ALA A 106 12.56 -1.68 -1.22
N TYR A 107 12.77 -0.43 -0.80
CA TYR A 107 11.67 0.51 -0.57
C TYR A 107 10.96 0.89 -1.89
N ALA A 108 11.69 1.04 -2.98
CA ALA A 108 11.12 1.30 -4.30
C ALA A 108 10.20 0.16 -4.76
N LEU A 109 10.62 -1.10 -4.59
CA LEU A 109 9.77 -2.27 -4.88
C LEU A 109 8.54 -2.35 -3.98
N GLY A 110 8.66 -1.98 -2.70
CA GLY A 110 7.51 -1.89 -1.80
C GLY A 110 6.51 -0.82 -2.23
N ARG A 111 6.98 0.35 -2.68
CA ARG A 111 6.10 1.39 -3.25
C ARG A 111 5.41 0.92 -4.53
N LYS A 112 6.12 0.18 -5.38
CA LYS A 112 5.54 -0.39 -6.61
C LYS A 112 4.46 -1.44 -6.30
N THR A 113 4.64 -2.22 -5.24
CA THR A 113 3.60 -3.14 -4.75
C THR A 113 2.30 -2.39 -4.42
N ASP A 114 2.41 -1.28 -3.66
CA ASP A 114 1.23 -0.48 -3.31
C ASP A 114 0.57 0.14 -4.55
N GLU A 115 1.34 0.62 -5.51
CA GLU A 115 0.84 1.18 -6.77
C GLU A 115 0.04 0.15 -7.57
N LEU A 116 0.54 -1.09 -7.69
CA LEU A 116 -0.17 -2.18 -8.39
C LEU A 116 -1.49 -2.53 -7.70
N ILE A 117 -1.51 -2.56 -6.36
CA ILE A 117 -2.70 -2.81 -5.57
C ILE A 117 -3.74 -1.70 -5.81
N LEU A 118 -3.33 -0.43 -5.79
CA LEU A 118 -4.22 0.69 -6.06
C LEU A 118 -4.74 0.67 -7.50
N ALA A 119 -3.88 0.37 -8.48
CA ALA A 119 -4.28 0.22 -9.86
C ALA A 119 -5.33 -0.89 -10.06
N ALA A 120 -5.17 -2.02 -9.35
CA ALA A 120 -6.18 -3.07 -9.37
C ALA A 120 -7.51 -2.61 -8.76
N MET A 121 -7.48 -1.83 -7.67
CA MET A 121 -8.68 -1.26 -7.06
C MET A 121 -9.35 -0.22 -7.94
N ASP A 122 -8.60 0.57 -8.69
CA ASP A 122 -9.15 1.61 -9.59
C ASP A 122 -9.96 1.04 -10.77
N THR A 123 -9.84 -0.25 -11.04
CA THR A 123 -10.68 -0.94 -12.04
C THR A 123 -12.13 -1.16 -11.60
N THR A 124 -12.47 -0.88 -10.34
CA THR A 124 -13.83 -1.09 -9.83
C THR A 124 -14.84 -0.16 -10.46
N THR A 125 -16.04 -0.67 -10.70
CA THR A 125 -17.20 0.12 -11.14
C THR A 125 -18.05 0.63 -9.97
N ASN A 126 -17.76 0.18 -8.74
CA ASN A 126 -18.47 0.61 -7.55
C ASN A 126 -17.83 1.90 -7.02
N THR A 127 -18.47 3.02 -7.29
CA THR A 127 -18.00 4.34 -6.86
C THR A 127 -19.04 5.01 -5.98
N LEU A 128 -18.57 5.68 -4.93
CA LEU A 128 -19.37 6.65 -4.19
C LEU A 128 -18.98 8.03 -4.69
N ASN A 129 -19.97 8.80 -5.15
CA ASN A 129 -19.72 10.16 -5.57
C ASN A 129 -19.37 11.03 -4.39
N GLU A 130 -18.29 11.78 -4.52
CA GLU A 130 -17.89 12.77 -3.56
C GLU A 130 -18.89 13.94 -3.55
N THR A 131 -19.17 14.46 -2.36
CA THR A 131 -19.83 15.74 -2.20
C THR A 131 -18.78 16.87 -2.25
N THR A 132 -19.14 18.04 -2.69
CA THR A 132 -18.26 19.22 -2.85
C THR A 132 -17.49 19.61 -1.56
N ASN A 133 -17.83 19.03 -0.43
CA ASN A 133 -17.28 19.37 0.89
C ASN A 133 -16.32 18.30 1.47
N GLY A 134 -15.84 17.36 0.67
CA GLY A 134 -14.95 16.29 1.11
C GLY A 134 -15.65 15.24 1.99
N ILE A 135 -14.89 14.56 2.86
CA ILE A 135 -15.43 13.51 3.72
C ILE A 135 -16.22 14.12 4.87
N THR A 136 -17.52 13.80 4.91
CA THR A 136 -18.46 14.20 5.95
C THR A 136 -19.07 12.98 6.65
N LEU A 137 -19.66 13.17 7.82
CA LEU A 137 -20.34 12.09 8.55
C LEU A 137 -21.43 11.38 7.71
N PRO A 138 -22.33 12.10 6.98
CA PRO A 138 -23.30 11.45 6.09
C PRO A 138 -22.64 10.64 4.98
N TRP A 139 -21.50 11.08 4.45
CA TRP A 139 -20.75 10.32 3.46
C TRP A 139 -20.19 9.02 4.04
N ALA A 140 -19.65 9.07 5.26
CA ALA A 140 -19.17 7.86 5.95
C ALA A 140 -20.30 6.85 6.22
N PHE A 141 -21.50 7.32 6.54
CA PHE A 141 -22.68 6.46 6.65
C PHE A 141 -23.08 5.85 5.30
N SER A 142 -23.01 6.62 4.21
CA SER A 142 -23.28 6.09 2.86
C SER A 142 -22.27 5.00 2.45
N LEU A 143 -21.01 5.11 2.86
CA LEU A 143 -20.02 4.07 2.66
C LEU A 143 -20.38 2.79 3.44
N MET A 144 -20.75 2.94 4.72
CA MET A 144 -21.18 1.80 5.54
C MET A 144 -22.44 1.13 4.95
N GLU A 145 -23.42 1.92 4.50
CA GLU A 145 -24.64 1.45 3.85
C GLU A 145 -24.34 0.68 2.55
N ALA A 146 -23.44 1.20 1.71
CA ALA A 146 -23.05 0.53 0.47
C ALA A 146 -22.44 -0.86 0.71
N PHE A 147 -21.63 -1.01 1.75
CA PHE A 147 -21.06 -2.30 2.13
C PHE A 147 -22.11 -3.23 2.75
N GLY A 148 -23.02 -2.70 3.57
CA GLY A 148 -24.12 -3.45 4.19
C GLY A 148 -25.09 -3.97 3.12
N ASN A 149 -25.52 -3.15 2.17
CA ASN A 149 -26.43 -3.50 1.10
C ASN A 149 -25.86 -4.57 0.13
N ASN A 150 -24.54 -4.67 0.06
CA ASN A 150 -23.83 -5.69 -0.72
C ASN A 150 -23.48 -6.96 0.07
N ASP A 151 -23.96 -7.09 1.33
CA ASP A 151 -23.68 -8.22 2.22
C ASP A 151 -22.18 -8.47 2.43
N VAL A 152 -21.34 -7.42 2.42
CA VAL A 152 -19.91 -7.57 2.72
C VAL A 152 -19.75 -7.92 4.20
N PRO A 153 -18.96 -8.95 4.57
CA PRO A 153 -18.79 -9.35 5.96
C PRO A 153 -18.23 -8.22 6.84
N ASP A 154 -18.77 -8.10 8.07
CA ASP A 154 -18.25 -7.19 9.09
C ASP A 154 -17.45 -7.98 10.13
N ASP A 155 -16.26 -8.43 9.71
CA ASP A 155 -15.35 -9.28 10.48
C ASP A 155 -14.08 -8.52 10.94
N GLY A 156 -14.11 -7.17 10.86
CA GLY A 156 -12.97 -6.32 11.15
C GLY A 156 -11.91 -6.24 10.06
N GLN A 157 -12.16 -6.87 8.90
CA GLN A 157 -11.24 -6.87 7.75
C GLN A 157 -11.68 -5.93 6.63
N ARG A 158 -12.47 -4.92 6.97
CA ARG A 158 -12.80 -3.81 6.06
C ARG A 158 -11.79 -2.70 6.26
N TYR A 159 -11.20 -2.24 5.18
CA TYR A 159 -10.17 -1.20 5.18
C TYR A 159 -10.64 -0.01 4.37
N CYS A 160 -10.22 1.18 4.80
CA CYS A 160 -10.44 2.42 4.05
C CYS A 160 -9.16 3.24 4.07
N VAL A 161 -8.63 3.51 2.88
CA VAL A 161 -7.45 4.35 2.70
C VAL A 161 -7.87 5.73 2.21
N VAL A 162 -7.35 6.76 2.87
CA VAL A 162 -7.68 8.16 2.59
C VAL A 162 -6.42 9.00 2.43
N GLY A 163 -6.52 10.11 1.68
CA GLY A 163 -5.46 11.11 1.61
C GLY A 163 -5.27 11.84 2.94
N TRP A 164 -4.14 12.51 3.13
CA TRP A 164 -3.86 13.26 4.36
C TRP A 164 -4.82 14.44 4.57
N GLU A 165 -5.27 15.05 3.50
CA GLU A 165 -6.29 16.10 3.56
C GLU A 165 -7.64 15.53 4.05
N ASN A 166 -8.08 14.42 3.44
CA ASN A 166 -9.29 13.71 3.86
C ASN A 166 -9.19 13.19 5.29
N TRP A 167 -7.97 12.82 5.73
CA TRP A 167 -7.75 12.45 7.13
C TRP A 167 -7.96 13.63 8.07
N SER A 168 -7.52 14.85 7.69
CA SER A 168 -7.78 16.04 8.50
C SER A 168 -9.27 16.37 8.58
N GLN A 169 -10.02 16.16 7.51
CA GLN A 169 -11.49 16.31 7.50
C GLN A 169 -12.19 15.29 8.42
N LEU A 170 -11.69 14.03 8.46
CA LEU A 170 -12.17 13.02 9.40
C LEU A 170 -11.93 13.44 10.86
N MET A 171 -10.79 14.08 11.12
CA MET A 171 -10.47 14.58 12.46
C MET A 171 -11.39 15.71 12.94
N ASP A 172 -12.01 16.45 12.01
CA ASP A 172 -12.99 17.50 12.29
C ASP A 172 -14.38 16.94 12.65
N ILE A 173 -14.61 15.65 12.41
CA ILE A 173 -15.84 14.96 12.79
C ILE A 173 -15.79 14.56 14.27
N ASP A 174 -16.73 15.07 15.06
CA ASP A 174 -16.79 14.83 16.51
C ASP A 174 -16.88 13.35 16.86
N GLU A 175 -17.70 12.58 16.15
CA GLU A 175 -17.89 11.14 16.36
C GLU A 175 -16.64 10.33 16.01
N PHE A 176 -15.73 10.89 15.21
CA PHE A 176 -14.46 10.28 14.90
C PHE A 176 -13.36 10.67 15.88
N SER A 177 -13.36 11.90 16.41
CA SER A 177 -12.24 12.48 17.14
C SER A 177 -12.42 12.52 18.66
N ARG A 178 -13.66 12.59 19.17
CA ARG A 178 -13.91 12.80 20.60
C ARG A 178 -13.95 11.51 21.41
N ALA A 179 -13.33 11.54 22.59
CA ALA A 179 -13.28 10.43 23.54
C ALA A 179 -14.65 9.98 24.02
N GLU A 180 -15.64 10.86 24.05
CA GLU A 180 -17.01 10.57 24.47
C GLU A 180 -17.69 9.51 23.60
N TYR A 181 -17.32 9.46 22.30
CA TYR A 181 -17.90 8.51 21.35
C TYR A 181 -17.05 7.25 21.15
N ILE A 182 -15.72 7.30 21.34
CA ILE A 182 -14.80 6.24 20.97
C ILE A 182 -13.96 5.68 22.13
N GLY A 183 -14.05 6.27 23.31
CA GLY A 183 -13.23 5.95 24.47
C GLY A 183 -11.82 6.58 24.42
N THR A 184 -11.24 6.75 25.59
CA THR A 184 -9.96 7.46 25.77
C THR A 184 -8.76 6.73 25.16
N GLU A 185 -8.83 5.41 25.01
CA GLU A 185 -7.72 4.59 24.49
C GLU A 185 -7.53 4.72 22.98
N ASN A 186 -8.55 5.15 22.26
CA ASN A 186 -8.57 5.23 20.80
C ASN A 186 -8.49 6.66 20.25
N LEU A 187 -8.07 7.62 21.07
CA LEU A 187 -7.94 9.01 20.63
C LEU A 187 -6.86 9.16 19.57
N PRO A 188 -7.17 9.73 18.40
CA PRO A 188 -6.23 9.87 17.31
C PRO A 188 -5.09 10.86 17.59
N PHE A 189 -5.24 11.70 18.61
CA PHE A 189 -4.23 12.69 19.02
C PHE A 189 -3.29 12.20 20.12
N ALA A 190 -3.63 11.10 20.80
CA ALA A 190 -2.83 10.62 21.94
C ALA A 190 -1.60 9.82 21.55
N ASN A 191 -1.64 9.17 20.39
CA ASN A 191 -0.57 8.31 19.86
C ASN A 191 -0.29 8.62 18.39
N SER A 192 0.77 8.02 17.86
CA SER A 192 1.09 8.12 16.43
C SER A 192 -0.11 7.73 15.56
N ILE A 193 -0.42 8.55 14.56
CA ILE A 193 -1.51 8.32 13.60
C ILE A 193 -1.11 7.19 12.66
N THR A 194 -1.52 5.97 12.97
CA THR A 194 -1.24 4.82 12.10
C THR A 194 -2.49 4.26 11.43
N ALA A 195 -3.51 3.97 12.24
CA ALA A 195 -4.80 3.47 11.77
C ALA A 195 -5.84 3.63 12.88
N LYS A 196 -7.11 3.70 12.50
CA LYS A 196 -8.23 3.79 13.44
C LYS A 196 -9.43 2.98 12.98
N GLN A 197 -10.02 2.21 13.87
CA GLN A 197 -11.30 1.53 13.62
C GLN A 197 -12.48 2.46 13.90
N TRP A 198 -13.33 2.62 12.89
CA TRP A 198 -14.56 3.39 12.99
C TRP A 198 -15.58 2.94 11.94
N LEU A 199 -16.85 2.84 12.32
CA LEU A 199 -17.96 2.36 11.47
C LEU A 199 -17.70 1.01 10.78
N GLY A 200 -17.00 0.09 11.45
CA GLY A 200 -16.67 -1.23 10.89
C GLY A 200 -15.49 -1.24 9.92
N PHE A 201 -14.83 -0.10 9.71
CA PHE A 201 -13.65 0.02 8.86
C PHE A 201 -12.40 0.35 9.67
N THR A 202 -11.25 -0.14 9.19
CA THR A 202 -9.94 0.33 9.62
C THR A 202 -9.49 1.43 8.68
N TRP A 203 -9.54 2.68 9.16
CA TRP A 203 -9.14 3.88 8.43
C TRP A 203 -7.66 4.17 8.62
N PHE A 204 -6.96 4.51 7.57
CA PHE A 204 -5.56 4.94 7.66
C PHE A 204 -5.18 5.92 6.55
N PRO A 205 -4.30 6.91 6.86
CA PRO A 205 -3.82 7.86 5.90
C PRO A 205 -2.72 7.27 5.03
N PHE A 206 -2.74 7.60 3.74
CA PHE A 206 -1.76 7.13 2.78
C PHE A 206 -1.38 8.23 1.78
N SER A 207 -0.07 8.41 1.57
CA SER A 207 0.47 9.48 0.71
C SER A 207 0.60 9.11 -0.77
N GLY A 208 0.44 7.85 -1.11
CA GLY A 208 0.64 7.33 -2.47
C GLY A 208 -0.65 7.14 -3.26
N LEU A 209 -1.72 7.85 -2.89
CA LEU A 209 -2.97 7.85 -3.65
C LEU A 209 -2.83 8.72 -4.90
N ASP A 210 -3.42 8.28 -6.00
CA ASP A 210 -3.44 9.01 -7.25
C ASP A 210 -4.21 10.33 -7.11
N GLU A 211 -3.71 11.32 -7.80
CA GLU A 211 -4.35 12.62 -7.92
C GLU A 211 -5.56 12.53 -8.83
N ALA A 212 -6.61 13.25 -8.50
CA ALA A 212 -7.86 13.29 -9.23
C ALA A 212 -8.41 14.72 -9.27
N GLY A 213 -9.47 14.92 -10.06
CA GLY A 213 -10.14 16.21 -10.15
C GLY A 213 -9.43 17.23 -11.04
N SER A 214 -10.03 18.40 -11.16
CA SER A 214 -9.48 19.50 -11.94
C SER A 214 -8.37 20.19 -11.15
N GLY A 215 -7.15 20.15 -11.66
CA GLY A 215 -5.97 20.74 -11.02
C GLY A 215 -5.26 19.80 -10.05
N ASN A 216 -5.60 18.51 -10.04
CA ASN A 216 -4.97 17.46 -9.21
C ASN A 216 -5.01 17.75 -7.70
N VAL A 217 -6.08 18.39 -7.24
CA VAL A 217 -6.28 18.74 -5.83
C VAL A 217 -6.97 17.64 -5.03
N ASP A 218 -7.72 16.76 -5.69
CA ASP A 218 -8.43 15.67 -5.06
C ASP A 218 -7.57 14.40 -5.02
N ARG A 219 -7.91 13.46 -4.14
CA ARG A 219 -7.26 12.15 -4.04
C ARG A 219 -8.30 11.05 -4.18
N LYS A 220 -7.97 10.01 -4.96
CA LYS A 220 -8.81 8.82 -5.03
C LYS A 220 -8.68 8.03 -3.74
N CYS A 221 -9.73 7.98 -2.95
CA CYS A 221 -9.81 7.17 -1.74
C CYS A 221 -10.44 5.82 -2.06
N PHE A 222 -9.99 4.76 -1.39
CA PHE A 222 -10.47 3.40 -1.63
C PHE A 222 -10.93 2.75 -0.34
N ALA A 223 -12.04 2.00 -0.43
CA ALA A 223 -12.51 1.16 0.64
C ALA A 223 -12.73 -0.27 0.12
N TRP A 224 -12.26 -1.28 0.86
CA TRP A 224 -12.34 -2.68 0.44
C TRP A 224 -12.42 -3.63 1.63
N HIS A 225 -12.85 -4.84 1.36
CA HIS A 225 -12.69 -5.97 2.25
C HIS A 225 -11.45 -6.77 1.84
N SER A 226 -10.71 -7.35 2.78
CA SER A 226 -9.45 -8.05 2.53
C SER A 226 -9.52 -9.14 1.43
N SER A 227 -10.68 -9.78 1.29
CA SER A 227 -10.91 -10.82 0.28
C SER A 227 -11.19 -10.28 -1.13
N ALA A 228 -11.45 -8.98 -1.29
CA ALA A 228 -11.88 -8.40 -2.55
C ALA A 228 -10.72 -8.19 -3.54
N VAL A 229 -9.52 -7.97 -3.03
CA VAL A 229 -8.31 -7.72 -3.83
C VAL A 229 -7.34 -8.87 -3.68
N GLY A 230 -6.78 -9.34 -4.78
CA GLY A 230 -5.79 -10.42 -4.82
C GLY A 230 -4.46 -9.91 -5.31
N HIS A 231 -3.39 -10.19 -4.57
CA HIS A 231 -2.02 -9.90 -4.93
C HIS A 231 -1.22 -11.19 -5.07
N ALA A 232 -0.51 -11.36 -6.17
CA ALA A 232 0.29 -12.54 -6.48
C ALA A 232 1.78 -12.22 -6.37
N ILE A 233 2.54 -13.08 -5.71
CA ILE A 233 3.98 -12.98 -5.53
C ILE A 233 4.64 -14.27 -6.01
N GLY A 234 5.53 -14.14 -6.98
CA GLY A 234 6.35 -15.26 -7.43
C GLY A 234 7.61 -15.40 -6.59
N SER A 235 8.40 -14.32 -6.55
CA SER A 235 9.57 -14.18 -5.69
C SER A 235 9.48 -12.86 -4.93
N ASP A 236 9.65 -12.92 -3.63
CA ASP A 236 9.73 -11.72 -2.80
C ASP A 236 11.05 -10.97 -3.07
N VAL A 237 11.22 -9.80 -2.48
CA VAL A 237 12.40 -8.95 -2.70
C VAL A 237 13.67 -9.76 -2.47
N SER A 238 14.50 -9.81 -3.49
CA SER A 238 15.84 -10.40 -3.42
C SER A 238 16.86 -9.42 -3.97
N SER A 239 17.98 -9.28 -3.26
CA SER A 239 19.08 -8.38 -3.63
C SER A 239 20.27 -9.20 -4.11
N ASN A 240 20.94 -8.72 -5.14
CA ASN A 240 22.19 -9.26 -5.66
C ASN A 240 23.17 -8.11 -5.91
N MET A 241 24.42 -8.29 -5.52
CA MET A 241 25.49 -7.33 -5.77
C MET A 241 26.57 -8.01 -6.61
N GLN A 242 26.97 -7.36 -7.69
CA GLN A 242 27.98 -7.89 -8.58
C GLN A 242 28.93 -6.78 -9.05
N TYR A 243 30.22 -7.03 -8.99
CA TYR A 243 31.23 -6.15 -9.55
C TYR A 243 31.35 -6.35 -11.05
N HIS A 244 31.42 -5.25 -11.79
CA HIS A 244 31.58 -5.20 -13.23
C HIS A 244 32.89 -4.53 -13.62
N ASN A 245 33.85 -5.33 -14.07
CA ASN A 245 35.19 -4.88 -14.44
C ASN A 245 35.21 -3.86 -15.60
N ASP A 246 34.24 -3.92 -16.49
CA ASP A 246 34.09 -3.02 -17.63
C ASP A 246 33.68 -1.60 -17.25
N LYS A 247 33.08 -1.45 -16.06
CA LYS A 247 32.61 -0.17 -15.52
C LYS A 247 33.33 0.27 -14.25
N ASP A 248 34.19 -0.57 -13.70
CA ASP A 248 34.87 -0.36 -12.42
C ASP A 248 33.89 0.02 -11.30
N ALA A 249 32.74 -0.67 -11.27
CA ALA A 249 31.64 -0.36 -10.38
C ALA A 249 30.88 -1.60 -9.93
N TYR A 250 30.26 -1.53 -8.77
CA TYR A 250 29.32 -2.52 -8.27
C TYR A 250 27.92 -2.20 -8.77
N PHE A 251 27.22 -3.23 -9.22
CA PHE A 251 25.79 -3.15 -9.53
C PHE A 251 24.99 -3.81 -8.42
N VAL A 252 24.21 -2.99 -7.71
CA VAL A 252 23.28 -3.46 -6.67
C VAL A 252 21.92 -3.61 -7.32
N LEU A 253 21.44 -4.85 -7.46
CA LEU A 253 20.18 -5.17 -8.11
C LEU A 253 19.20 -5.74 -7.09
N ASN A 254 18.09 -5.03 -6.89
CA ASN A 254 16.92 -5.56 -6.18
C ASN A 254 15.87 -6.00 -7.21
N LYS A 255 15.30 -7.16 -7.02
CA LYS A 255 14.28 -7.72 -7.90
C LYS A 255 13.14 -8.35 -7.13
N MET A 256 11.95 -8.27 -7.71
CA MET A 256 10.74 -8.87 -7.18
C MET A 256 9.81 -9.25 -8.33
N GLN A 257 9.13 -10.39 -8.21
CA GLN A 257 8.14 -10.83 -9.19
C GLN A 257 6.76 -10.79 -8.55
N MET A 258 5.89 -9.92 -9.06
CA MET A 258 4.58 -9.65 -8.46
C MET A 258 3.59 -9.07 -9.45
N ASN A 259 2.29 -9.12 -9.11
CA ASN A 259 1.22 -8.33 -9.73
C ASN A 259 -0.06 -8.40 -8.86
N ALA A 260 -1.06 -7.55 -9.13
CA ALA A 260 -2.32 -7.47 -8.38
C ALA A 260 -3.56 -7.41 -9.31
#